data_757c8e1c3bb5b175ced398241f6f2aaf
#
_entry.id   757c8e1c3bb5b175ced398241f6f2aaf
#
_cell.length_a   1.000
_cell.length_b   1.000
_cell.length_c   1.000
_cell.angle_alpha   90.00
_cell.angle_beta   90.00
_cell.angle_gamma   90.00
#
_symmetry.space_group_name_H-M   'P 1'
#
loop_
_entity.id
_entity.type
_entity.pdbx_description
1 polymer ?
#
loop_
_entity_poly.entity_id
_entity_poly.type
_entity_poly.pdbx_seq_one_letter_code
_entity_poly.pdbx_strand_id
1 'polypeptide(L)'
;VKKGDTIARLQEIKNEYLDPDLIARTREQLDAKNDGIKSYLAKVDALQSLITTLRTNQKISAQSLTFKLQASRAAAQADSSNYAAEIQNLKVAQDQANRFEQLFNQGLKSRTEVEQYRVKLAQSTAKTQEAQQKWEMSKNKLLEAKLELKNNGNAYLEKISKAQSELATAQGSLASSQGEKAKLQNILSNYTVRSKYYFIVAPQDGMLAKVKKQGIGETVEEGSSIATIVPSAYELAVELFINPMDMPLIHENSEVQFQFDGWPAIVFRGWPNNSYGTFNGSVVAIDRVTNENGMYRVLVAPDEKWPENLRAGAGARGIALLNTVPIWYEMWRQLNTFPPDYYEPEGSNYDE
;
A
#
# COMPACT_ATOMS: atom_id res chain seq x y z
N VAL A 1 22.43 22.09 -26.44
CA VAL A 1 22.03 21.44 -25.18
C VAL A 1 22.40 19.97 -25.21
N LYS A 2 22.82 19.46 -24.07
CA LYS A 2 23.13 18.04 -23.89
C LYS A 2 21.93 17.35 -23.21
N LYS A 3 21.81 16.05 -23.39
CA LYS A 3 20.82 15.24 -22.70
C LYS A 3 20.90 15.44 -21.19
N GLY A 4 19.78 15.85 -20.59
CA GLY A 4 19.68 16.13 -19.16
C GLY A 4 19.87 17.62 -18.79
N ASP A 5 20.30 18.49 -19.71
CA ASP A 5 20.38 19.93 -19.45
C ASP A 5 18.99 20.51 -19.19
N THR A 6 18.88 21.40 -18.20
CA THR A 6 17.61 22.07 -17.91
C THR A 6 17.31 23.15 -18.95
N ILE A 7 16.20 23.00 -19.66
CA ILE A 7 15.72 23.93 -20.67
C ILE A 7 14.84 25.01 -20.04
N ALA A 8 13.93 24.61 -19.15
CA ALA A 8 13.01 25.52 -18.48
C ALA A 8 12.71 25.04 -17.06
N ARG A 9 12.40 26.01 -16.18
CA ARG A 9 11.90 25.75 -14.83
C ARG A 9 10.45 26.20 -14.79
N LEU A 10 9.56 25.27 -14.44
CA LEU A 10 8.15 25.55 -14.20
C LEU A 10 7.91 25.89 -12.74
N GLN A 11 6.96 26.79 -12.49
CA GLN A 11 6.47 27.08 -11.15
C GLN A 11 4.95 26.93 -11.17
N GLU A 12 4.43 26.15 -10.25
CA GLU A 12 3.00 26.02 -10.09
C GLU A 12 2.41 27.23 -9.37
N ILE A 13 1.24 27.68 -9.85
CA ILE A 13 0.54 28.85 -9.29
C ILE A 13 -0.48 28.42 -8.20
N LYS A 14 -0.74 27.10 -8.05
CA LYS A 14 -1.70 26.61 -7.06
C LYS A 14 -1.15 26.77 -5.63
N ASN A 15 -1.95 27.38 -4.76
CA ASN A 15 -1.60 27.68 -3.35
C ASN A 15 -1.11 26.45 -2.58
N GLU A 16 -1.58 25.25 -2.91
CA GLU A 16 -1.20 23.99 -2.26
C GLU A 16 0.26 23.60 -2.47
N TYR A 17 0.93 24.14 -3.50
CA TYR A 17 2.30 23.78 -3.90
C TYR A 17 3.29 24.96 -3.85
N LEU A 18 2.86 26.11 -3.32
CA LEU A 18 3.71 27.29 -3.20
C LEU A 18 4.75 27.20 -2.09
N ASP A 19 4.57 26.26 -1.14
CA ASP A 19 5.49 26.08 -0.01
C ASP A 19 6.76 25.33 -0.50
N PRO A 20 7.93 25.97 -0.50
CA PRO A 20 9.20 25.35 -0.90
C PRO A 20 9.60 24.17 0.03
N ASP A 21 9.15 24.20 1.29
CA ASP A 21 9.47 23.20 2.30
C ASP A 21 8.41 22.10 2.43
N LEU A 22 7.42 22.06 1.54
CA LEU A 22 6.31 21.14 1.59
C LEU A 22 6.74 19.66 1.72
N ILE A 23 7.76 19.26 0.97
CA ILE A 23 8.33 17.90 1.02
C ILE A 23 8.99 17.63 2.38
N ALA A 24 9.76 18.59 2.90
CA ALA A 24 10.43 18.47 4.20
C ALA A 24 9.41 18.35 5.33
N ARG A 25 8.40 19.22 5.36
CA ARG A 25 7.33 19.17 6.37
C ARG A 25 6.49 17.89 6.29
N THR A 26 6.20 17.41 5.08
CA THR A 26 5.48 16.14 4.93
C THR A 26 6.32 14.96 5.43
N ARG A 27 7.65 15.02 5.27
CA ARG A 27 8.56 14.00 5.81
C ARG A 27 8.61 14.06 7.34
N GLU A 28 8.70 15.23 7.95
CA GLU A 28 8.62 15.38 9.41
C GLU A 28 7.31 14.84 9.98
N GLN A 29 6.18 15.11 9.32
CA GLN A 29 4.88 14.54 9.71
C GLN A 29 4.89 13.00 9.63
N LEU A 30 5.52 12.45 8.60
CA LEU A 30 5.66 11.00 8.45
C LEU A 30 6.52 10.40 9.56
N ASP A 31 7.62 11.06 9.93
CA ASP A 31 8.51 10.62 11.00
C ASP A 31 7.82 10.69 12.37
N ALA A 32 7.10 11.76 12.66
CA ALA A 32 6.27 11.87 13.86
C ALA A 32 5.19 10.78 13.93
N LYS A 33 4.56 10.42 12.80
CA LYS A 33 3.62 9.28 12.74
C LYS A 33 4.31 7.94 12.98
N ASN A 34 5.53 7.75 12.47
CA ASN A 34 6.32 6.55 12.74
C ASN A 34 6.62 6.37 14.23
N ASP A 35 6.97 7.46 14.92
CA ASP A 35 7.24 7.41 16.36
C ASP A 35 5.95 7.18 17.17
N GLY A 36 4.82 7.75 16.74
CA GLY A 36 3.51 7.42 17.30
C GLY A 36 3.15 5.93 17.14
N ILE A 37 3.42 5.34 15.98
CA ILE A 37 3.22 3.90 15.75
C ILE A 37 4.08 3.04 16.68
N LYS A 38 5.37 3.40 16.86
CA LYS A 38 6.25 2.69 17.81
C LYS A 38 5.69 2.74 19.24
N SER A 39 5.18 3.89 19.65
CA SER A 39 4.57 4.07 20.97
C SER A 39 3.31 3.21 21.16
N TYR A 40 2.45 3.13 20.14
CA TYR A 40 1.28 2.23 20.18
C TYR A 40 1.67 0.75 20.19
N LEU A 41 2.70 0.34 19.44
CA LEU A 41 3.23 -1.03 19.50
C LEU A 41 3.72 -1.37 20.90
N ALA A 42 4.52 -0.51 21.53
CA ALA A 42 4.98 -0.71 22.90
C ALA A 42 3.82 -0.79 23.89
N LYS A 43 2.76 0.01 23.72
CA LYS A 43 1.54 -0.06 24.54
C LYS A 43 0.79 -1.38 24.34
N VAL A 44 0.67 -1.89 23.13
CA VAL A 44 0.06 -3.19 22.82
C VAL A 44 0.82 -4.31 23.51
N ASP A 45 2.15 -4.33 23.42
CA ASP A 45 3.01 -5.35 24.06
C ASP A 45 2.90 -5.29 25.60
N ALA A 46 2.89 -4.09 26.17
CA ALA A 46 2.73 -3.89 27.61
C ALA A 46 1.37 -4.43 28.12
N LEU A 47 0.28 -4.14 27.37
CA LEU A 47 -1.06 -4.61 27.71
C LEU A 47 -1.20 -6.14 27.58
N GLN A 48 -0.59 -6.75 26.56
CA GLN A 48 -0.54 -8.20 26.41
C GLN A 48 0.21 -8.87 27.59
N SER A 49 1.34 -8.28 27.98
CA SER A 49 2.12 -8.73 29.14
C SER A 49 1.32 -8.58 30.45
N LEU A 50 0.60 -7.47 30.62
CA LEU A 50 -0.28 -7.25 31.76
C LEU A 50 -1.40 -8.30 31.84
N ILE A 51 -2.07 -8.60 30.73
CA ILE A 51 -3.13 -9.63 30.68
C ILE A 51 -2.56 -10.99 31.07
N THR A 52 -1.37 -11.36 30.58
CA THR A 52 -0.70 -12.61 30.92
C THR A 52 -0.38 -12.69 32.41
N THR A 53 0.17 -11.61 32.98
CA THR A 53 0.46 -11.47 34.41
C THR A 53 -0.80 -11.57 35.25
N LEU A 54 -1.88 -10.88 34.86
CA LEU A 54 -3.16 -10.94 35.57
C LEU A 54 -3.73 -12.37 35.57
N ARG A 55 -3.65 -13.13 34.48
CA ARG A 55 -4.10 -14.51 34.40
C ARG A 55 -3.25 -15.43 35.32
N THR A 56 -1.94 -15.23 35.35
CA THR A 56 -1.04 -15.98 36.23
C THR A 56 -1.36 -15.68 37.69
N ASN A 57 -1.52 -14.42 38.05
CA ASN A 57 -1.86 -14.01 39.43
C ASN A 57 -3.24 -14.52 39.84
N GLN A 58 -4.23 -14.52 38.91
CA GLN A 58 -5.54 -15.13 39.15
C GLN A 58 -5.41 -16.60 39.54
N LYS A 59 -4.61 -17.36 38.77
CA LYS A 59 -4.38 -18.78 39.03
C LYS A 59 -3.74 -19.02 40.39
N ILE A 60 -2.69 -18.27 40.72
CA ILE A 60 -1.97 -18.42 42.02
C ILE A 60 -2.90 -18.06 43.18
N SER A 61 -3.61 -16.93 43.07
CA SER A 61 -4.55 -16.50 44.11
C SER A 61 -5.71 -17.48 44.29
N ALA A 62 -6.27 -18.01 43.20
CA ALA A 62 -7.31 -19.03 43.24
C ALA A 62 -6.82 -20.33 43.92
N GLN A 63 -5.58 -20.77 43.65
CA GLN A 63 -4.98 -21.93 44.34
C GLN A 63 -4.85 -21.70 45.84
N SER A 64 -4.33 -20.54 46.25
CA SER A 64 -4.20 -20.17 47.66
C SER A 64 -5.56 -20.19 48.39
N LEU A 65 -6.57 -19.57 47.77
CA LEU A 65 -7.94 -19.54 48.33
C LEU A 65 -8.60 -20.93 48.32
N THR A 66 -8.27 -21.80 47.38
CA THR A 66 -8.74 -23.19 47.35
C THR A 66 -8.19 -23.97 48.56
N PHE A 67 -6.90 -23.79 48.89
CA PHE A 67 -6.33 -24.39 50.10
C PHE A 67 -7.00 -23.86 51.38
N LYS A 68 -7.26 -22.54 51.46
CA LYS A 68 -8.01 -21.93 52.57
C LYS A 68 -9.41 -22.54 52.72
N LEU A 69 -10.12 -22.73 51.59
CA LEU A 69 -11.41 -23.35 51.51
C LEU A 69 -11.38 -24.80 51.99
N GLN A 70 -10.37 -25.62 51.58
CA GLN A 70 -10.19 -26.97 52.02
C GLN A 70 -9.92 -27.06 53.53
N ALA A 71 -9.06 -26.17 54.05
CA ALA A 71 -8.79 -26.10 55.48
C ALA A 71 -10.05 -25.74 56.31
N SER A 72 -10.83 -24.74 55.84
CA SER A 72 -12.11 -24.37 56.46
C SER A 72 -13.15 -25.48 56.40
N ARG A 73 -13.16 -26.26 55.32
CA ARG A 73 -14.04 -27.44 55.18
C ARG A 73 -13.65 -28.56 56.16
N ALA A 74 -12.35 -28.83 56.29
CA ALA A 74 -11.87 -29.83 57.23
C ALA A 74 -12.17 -29.45 58.70
N ALA A 75 -12.00 -28.16 59.06
CA ALA A 75 -12.35 -27.64 60.38
C ALA A 75 -13.86 -27.77 60.65
N ALA A 76 -14.70 -27.38 59.71
CA ALA A 76 -16.17 -27.54 59.87
C ALA A 76 -16.61 -28.98 59.99
N GLN A 77 -15.92 -29.94 59.30
CA GLN A 77 -16.19 -31.37 59.43
C GLN A 77 -15.75 -31.90 60.80
N ALA A 78 -14.58 -31.46 61.30
CA ALA A 78 -14.08 -31.86 62.60
C ALA A 78 -15.01 -31.40 63.76
N ASP A 79 -15.43 -30.09 63.68
CA ASP A 79 -16.36 -29.52 64.66
C ASP A 79 -17.74 -30.18 64.57
N SER A 80 -18.22 -30.54 63.38
CA SER A 80 -19.46 -31.30 63.21
C SER A 80 -19.37 -32.69 63.90
N SER A 81 -18.26 -33.35 63.69
CA SER A 81 -18.03 -34.70 64.37
C SER A 81 -17.95 -34.59 65.86
N ASN A 82 -17.31 -33.52 66.38
CA ASN A 82 -17.23 -33.26 67.84
C ASN A 82 -18.63 -32.91 68.38
N TYR A 83 -19.41 -32.06 67.70
CA TYR A 83 -20.80 -31.76 68.10
C TYR A 83 -21.65 -33.07 68.15
N ALA A 84 -21.52 -33.96 67.19
CA ALA A 84 -22.24 -35.23 67.14
C ALA A 84 -21.82 -36.15 68.34
N ALA A 85 -20.52 -36.15 68.67
CA ALA A 85 -20.07 -36.91 69.84
C ALA A 85 -20.63 -36.35 71.18
N GLU A 86 -20.62 -35.02 71.35
CA GLU A 86 -21.19 -34.38 72.52
C GLU A 86 -22.71 -34.57 72.69
N ILE A 87 -23.47 -34.65 71.55
CA ILE A 87 -24.88 -35.06 71.58
C ILE A 87 -25.06 -36.48 72.17
N GLN A 88 -24.19 -37.41 71.78
CA GLN A 88 -24.22 -38.78 72.37
C GLN A 88 -23.89 -38.77 73.85
N ASN A 89 -22.90 -37.99 74.23
CA ASN A 89 -22.53 -37.84 75.66
C ASN A 89 -23.68 -37.22 76.48
N LEU A 90 -24.38 -36.20 75.91
CA LEU A 90 -25.54 -35.60 76.53
C LEU A 90 -26.66 -36.65 76.74
N LYS A 91 -26.96 -37.48 75.71
CA LYS A 91 -27.95 -38.50 75.80
C LYS A 91 -27.64 -39.49 76.89
N VAL A 92 -26.39 -39.95 77.00
CA VAL A 92 -25.94 -40.89 78.08
C VAL A 92 -26.11 -40.22 79.47
N ALA A 93 -25.68 -38.95 79.62
CA ALA A 93 -25.86 -38.19 80.84
C ALA A 93 -27.33 -38.03 81.25
N GLN A 94 -28.20 -37.78 80.29
CA GLN A 94 -29.64 -37.65 80.47
C GLN A 94 -30.26 -38.96 80.95
N ASP A 95 -29.91 -40.10 80.30
CA ASP A 95 -30.39 -41.42 80.65
C ASP A 95 -29.92 -41.83 82.05
N GLN A 96 -28.68 -41.46 82.40
CA GLN A 96 -28.15 -41.69 83.76
C GLN A 96 -28.88 -40.85 84.81
N ALA A 97 -29.06 -39.59 84.56
CA ALA A 97 -29.79 -38.69 85.48
C ALA A 97 -31.23 -39.17 85.71
N ASN A 98 -31.93 -39.51 84.66
CA ASN A 98 -33.31 -40.02 84.67
C ASN A 98 -33.37 -41.32 85.49
N ARG A 99 -32.43 -42.24 85.28
CA ARG A 99 -32.36 -43.50 86.02
C ARG A 99 -32.12 -43.25 87.50
N PHE A 100 -31.15 -42.40 87.87
CA PHE A 100 -30.85 -42.14 89.25
C PHE A 100 -32.00 -41.42 89.98
N GLU A 101 -32.76 -40.56 89.28
CA GLU A 101 -33.96 -39.93 89.76
C GLU A 101 -35.10 -40.90 90.04
N GLN A 102 -35.30 -41.91 89.17
CA GLN A 102 -36.22 -43.03 89.41
C GLN A 102 -35.86 -43.89 90.60
N LEU A 103 -34.54 -44.25 90.78
CA LEU A 103 -34.05 -45.02 91.92
C LEU A 103 -34.17 -44.23 93.22
N PHE A 104 -33.98 -42.95 93.21
CA PHE A 104 -34.23 -42.08 94.39
C PHE A 104 -35.70 -42.11 94.78
N ASN A 105 -36.59 -42.00 93.88
CA ASN A 105 -38.04 -42.06 94.15
C ASN A 105 -38.49 -43.41 94.72
N GLN A 106 -37.70 -44.45 94.45
CA GLN A 106 -37.91 -45.81 95.01
C GLN A 106 -37.19 -46.00 96.35
N GLY A 107 -36.51 -44.97 96.90
CA GLY A 107 -35.78 -45.05 98.17
C GLY A 107 -34.43 -45.81 98.13
N LEU A 108 -33.94 -46.15 96.84
CA LEU A 108 -32.72 -46.99 96.68
C LEU A 108 -31.42 -46.16 96.47
N LYS A 109 -31.53 -44.83 96.33
CA LYS A 109 -30.39 -43.94 96.15
C LYS A 109 -30.47 -42.70 97.01
N SER A 110 -29.31 -42.12 97.40
CA SER A 110 -29.23 -40.89 98.17
C SER A 110 -29.49 -39.62 97.32
N ARG A 111 -29.88 -38.55 97.95
CA ARG A 111 -30.10 -37.22 97.32
C ARG A 111 -28.78 -36.69 96.73
N THR A 112 -27.70 -36.89 97.40
CA THR A 112 -26.38 -36.43 96.93
C THR A 112 -25.98 -37.08 95.64
N GLU A 113 -26.29 -38.37 95.44
CA GLU A 113 -26.01 -39.08 94.21
C GLU A 113 -26.84 -38.56 93.06
N VAL A 114 -28.13 -38.21 93.22
CA VAL A 114 -28.99 -37.60 92.24
C VAL A 114 -28.46 -36.21 91.85
N GLU A 115 -28.07 -35.38 92.85
CA GLU A 115 -27.51 -34.06 92.56
C GLU A 115 -26.21 -34.12 91.78
N GLN A 116 -25.33 -35.12 92.03
CA GLN A 116 -24.14 -35.36 91.22
C GLN A 116 -24.43 -35.64 89.73
N TYR A 117 -25.47 -36.48 89.49
CA TYR A 117 -25.86 -36.78 88.10
C TYR A 117 -26.58 -35.60 87.43
N ARG A 118 -27.34 -34.74 88.14
CA ARG A 118 -27.88 -33.50 87.63
C ARG A 118 -26.78 -32.51 87.30
N VAL A 119 -25.71 -32.39 88.10
CA VAL A 119 -24.55 -31.56 87.76
C VAL A 119 -23.84 -32.06 86.51
N LYS A 120 -23.65 -33.45 86.38
CA LYS A 120 -23.08 -34.04 85.18
C LYS A 120 -23.94 -33.73 83.91
N LEU A 121 -25.26 -33.82 84.02
CA LEU A 121 -26.17 -33.48 82.99
C LEU A 121 -26.04 -31.99 82.57
N ALA A 122 -26.01 -31.06 83.52
CA ALA A 122 -25.82 -29.64 83.29
C ALA A 122 -24.47 -29.38 82.62
N GLN A 123 -23.39 -30.05 83.02
CA GLN A 123 -22.06 -29.94 82.39
C GLN A 123 -22.08 -30.46 80.93
N SER A 124 -22.77 -31.64 80.69
CA SER A 124 -22.87 -32.18 79.33
C SER A 124 -23.70 -31.28 78.44
N THR A 125 -24.80 -30.67 78.94
CA THR A 125 -25.62 -29.70 78.20
C THR A 125 -24.76 -28.49 77.79
N ALA A 126 -23.98 -27.91 78.69
CA ALA A 126 -23.12 -26.77 78.39
C ALA A 126 -22.03 -27.15 77.38
N LYS A 127 -21.41 -28.34 77.46
CA LYS A 127 -20.44 -28.79 76.43
C LYS A 127 -21.07 -28.99 75.05
N THR A 128 -22.28 -29.51 74.98
CA THR A 128 -22.99 -29.71 73.73
C THR A 128 -23.32 -28.35 73.08
N GLN A 129 -23.75 -27.36 73.90
CA GLN A 129 -23.97 -26.00 73.39
C GLN A 129 -22.67 -25.36 72.91
N GLU A 130 -21.57 -25.52 73.63
CA GLU A 130 -20.26 -25.03 73.18
C GLU A 130 -19.85 -25.66 71.83
N ALA A 131 -19.98 -26.97 71.70
CA ALA A 131 -19.65 -27.70 70.46
C ALA A 131 -20.55 -27.26 69.33
N GLN A 132 -21.85 -26.99 69.55
CA GLN A 132 -22.77 -26.45 68.57
C GLN A 132 -22.32 -25.09 68.05
N GLN A 133 -22.00 -24.16 68.99
CA GLN A 133 -21.54 -22.83 68.66
C GLN A 133 -20.23 -22.86 67.81
N LYS A 134 -19.27 -23.74 68.20
CA LYS A 134 -18.02 -23.94 67.44
C LYS A 134 -18.32 -24.44 66.02
N TRP A 135 -19.20 -25.40 65.86
CA TRP A 135 -19.59 -25.89 64.52
C TRP A 135 -20.25 -24.81 63.69
N GLU A 136 -21.17 -24.01 64.24
CA GLU A 136 -21.81 -22.88 63.53
C GLU A 136 -20.79 -21.81 63.11
N MET A 137 -19.83 -21.47 63.97
CA MET A 137 -18.70 -20.59 63.61
C MET A 137 -17.87 -21.16 62.47
N SER A 138 -17.57 -22.44 62.45
CA SER A 138 -16.78 -23.10 61.37
C SER A 138 -17.58 -23.15 60.06
N LYS A 139 -18.90 -23.35 60.12
CA LYS A 139 -19.79 -23.25 58.93
C LYS A 139 -19.73 -21.85 58.33
N ASN A 140 -19.78 -20.79 59.15
CA ASN A 140 -19.71 -19.43 58.67
C ASN A 140 -18.34 -19.12 58.05
N LYS A 141 -17.22 -19.57 58.64
CA LYS A 141 -15.88 -19.46 58.05
C LYS A 141 -15.75 -20.22 56.73
N LEU A 142 -16.39 -21.38 56.57
CA LEU A 142 -16.45 -22.09 55.30
C LEU A 142 -17.20 -21.32 54.25
N LEU A 143 -18.33 -20.71 54.61
CA LEU A 143 -19.12 -19.86 53.69
C LEU A 143 -18.32 -18.63 53.27
N GLU A 144 -17.66 -17.95 54.22
CA GLU A 144 -16.77 -16.81 53.96
C GLU A 144 -15.65 -17.20 52.97
N ALA A 145 -14.95 -18.32 53.17
CA ALA A 145 -13.91 -18.78 52.26
C ALA A 145 -14.45 -19.08 50.83
N LYS A 146 -15.70 -19.62 50.72
CA LYS A 146 -16.36 -19.79 49.41
C LYS A 146 -16.62 -18.48 48.72
N LEU A 147 -17.16 -17.48 49.44
CA LEU A 147 -17.44 -16.13 48.90
C LEU A 147 -16.16 -15.43 48.48
N GLU A 148 -15.09 -15.53 49.30
CA GLU A 148 -13.79 -14.93 49.01
C GLU A 148 -13.19 -15.47 47.71
N LEU A 149 -13.26 -16.81 47.50
CA LEU A 149 -12.82 -17.43 46.23
C LEU A 149 -13.60 -16.93 45.03
N LYS A 150 -14.95 -16.83 45.16
CA LYS A 150 -15.81 -16.31 44.09
C LYS A 150 -15.55 -14.82 43.76
N ASN A 151 -15.43 -13.99 44.81
CA ASN A 151 -15.20 -12.55 44.66
C ASN A 151 -13.81 -12.29 44.06
N ASN A 152 -12.79 -13.05 44.45
CA ASN A 152 -11.46 -12.98 43.87
C ASN A 152 -11.52 -13.29 42.36
N GLY A 153 -12.25 -14.34 41.94
CA GLY A 153 -12.43 -14.69 40.53
C GLY A 153 -13.05 -13.54 39.75
N ASN A 154 -14.13 -12.95 40.28
CA ASN A 154 -14.82 -11.83 39.63
C ASN A 154 -13.92 -10.58 39.50
N ALA A 155 -13.15 -10.25 40.56
CA ALA A 155 -12.23 -9.11 40.56
C ALA A 155 -11.11 -9.25 39.51
N TYR A 156 -10.57 -10.46 39.33
CA TYR A 156 -9.60 -10.69 38.23
C TYR A 156 -10.24 -10.67 36.85
N LEU A 157 -11.45 -11.17 36.66
CA LEU A 157 -12.18 -11.11 35.40
C LEU A 157 -12.44 -9.65 35.00
N GLU A 158 -12.83 -8.81 35.93
CA GLU A 158 -13.02 -7.37 35.70
C GLU A 158 -11.71 -6.71 35.22
N LYS A 159 -10.60 -6.93 35.93
CA LYS A 159 -9.29 -6.38 35.56
C LYS A 159 -8.82 -6.87 34.19
N ILE A 160 -9.01 -8.15 33.89
CA ILE A 160 -8.66 -8.73 32.58
C ILE A 160 -9.52 -8.14 31.46
N SER A 161 -10.84 -8.02 31.67
CA SER A 161 -11.75 -7.42 30.69
C SER A 161 -11.40 -5.95 30.41
N LYS A 162 -11.05 -5.19 31.46
CA LYS A 162 -10.59 -3.81 31.31
C LYS A 162 -9.31 -3.75 30.48
N ALA A 163 -8.30 -4.56 30.82
CA ALA A 163 -7.05 -4.59 30.06
C ALA A 163 -7.24 -5.06 28.60
N GLN A 164 -8.17 -5.98 28.33
CA GLN A 164 -8.53 -6.40 26.98
C GLN A 164 -9.22 -5.29 26.18
N SER A 165 -10.10 -4.51 26.81
CA SER A 165 -10.73 -3.35 26.17
C SER A 165 -9.70 -2.27 25.82
N GLU A 166 -8.75 -2.01 26.73
CA GLU A 166 -7.66 -1.06 26.48
C GLU A 166 -6.73 -1.58 25.35
N LEU A 167 -6.47 -2.89 25.30
CA LEU A 167 -5.70 -3.52 24.23
C LEU A 167 -6.40 -3.34 22.87
N ALA A 168 -7.70 -3.60 22.78
CA ALA A 168 -8.47 -3.41 21.56
C ALA A 168 -8.46 -1.94 21.10
N THR A 169 -8.57 -0.99 22.04
CA THR A 169 -8.47 0.44 21.75
C THR A 169 -7.07 0.80 21.22
N ALA A 170 -6.01 0.30 21.86
CA ALA A 170 -4.64 0.55 21.40
C ALA A 170 -4.37 -0.03 20.01
N GLN A 171 -4.89 -1.23 19.71
CA GLN A 171 -4.81 -1.85 18.38
C GLN A 171 -5.59 -1.05 17.31
N GLY A 172 -6.78 -0.54 17.65
CA GLY A 172 -7.54 0.35 16.78
C GLY A 172 -6.79 1.65 16.46
N SER A 173 -6.17 2.27 17.48
CA SER A 173 -5.34 3.47 17.30
C SER A 173 -4.09 3.19 16.46
N LEU A 174 -3.47 2.02 16.64
CA LEU A 174 -2.34 1.57 15.84
C LEU A 174 -2.74 1.42 14.36
N ALA A 175 -3.84 0.74 14.06
CA ALA A 175 -4.35 0.55 12.71
C ALA A 175 -4.69 1.89 12.04
N SER A 176 -5.34 2.81 12.75
CA SER A 176 -5.62 4.16 12.26
C SER A 176 -4.33 4.92 11.93
N SER A 177 -3.34 4.89 12.83
CA SER A 177 -2.05 5.56 12.61
C SER A 177 -1.27 4.97 11.43
N GLN A 178 -1.36 3.65 11.20
CA GLN A 178 -0.78 2.99 10.03
C GLN A 178 -1.47 3.42 8.74
N GLY A 179 -2.79 3.57 8.74
CA GLY A 179 -3.57 4.10 7.62
C GLY A 179 -3.19 5.54 7.27
N GLU A 180 -3.02 6.40 8.29
CA GLU A 180 -2.58 7.78 8.10
C GLU A 180 -1.14 7.87 7.59
N LYS A 181 -0.24 7.01 8.09
CA LYS A 181 1.12 6.87 7.56
C LYS A 181 1.11 6.53 6.08
N ALA A 182 0.30 5.56 5.65
CA ALA A 182 0.19 5.18 4.24
C ALA A 182 -0.30 6.35 3.37
N LYS A 183 -1.26 7.14 3.85
CA LYS A 183 -1.73 8.37 3.18
C LYS A 183 -0.60 9.39 3.03
N LEU A 184 0.15 9.66 4.10
CA LEU A 184 1.29 10.59 4.07
C LEU A 184 2.40 10.11 3.14
N GLN A 185 2.66 8.80 3.08
CA GLN A 185 3.63 8.22 2.14
C GLN A 185 3.21 8.45 0.68
N ASN A 186 1.92 8.24 0.36
CA ASN A 186 1.39 8.52 -0.98
C ASN A 186 1.50 10.02 -1.33
N ILE A 187 1.17 10.90 -0.39
CA ILE A 187 1.30 12.35 -0.57
C ILE A 187 2.77 12.73 -0.81
N LEU A 188 3.69 12.24 0.02
CA LEU A 188 5.12 12.49 -0.12
C LEU A 188 5.67 11.98 -1.46
N SER A 189 5.24 10.79 -1.89
CA SER A 189 5.60 10.22 -3.19
C SER A 189 5.12 11.11 -4.33
N ASN A 190 3.86 11.54 -4.29
CA ASN A 190 3.28 12.43 -5.29
C ASN A 190 4.04 13.76 -5.36
N TYR A 191 4.34 14.38 -4.21
CA TYR A 191 5.11 15.63 -4.18
C TYR A 191 6.53 15.43 -4.71
N THR A 192 7.16 14.32 -4.39
CA THR A 192 8.52 13.99 -4.86
C THR A 192 8.56 13.75 -6.38
N VAL A 193 7.57 13.06 -6.92
CA VAL A 193 7.45 12.85 -8.38
C VAL A 193 7.17 14.18 -9.07
N ARG A 194 6.21 14.95 -8.55
CA ARG A 194 5.81 16.24 -9.11
C ARG A 194 6.95 17.25 -9.12
N SER A 195 7.77 17.32 -8.08
CA SER A 195 8.91 18.23 -8.00
C SER A 195 9.94 18.00 -9.11
N LYS A 196 10.06 16.77 -9.64
CA LYS A 196 10.94 16.47 -10.77
C LYS A 196 10.46 17.10 -12.07
N TYR A 197 9.12 17.26 -12.23
CA TYR A 197 8.54 17.88 -13.42
C TYR A 197 8.62 19.42 -13.43
N TYR A 198 9.09 20.04 -12.34
CA TYR A 198 9.39 21.47 -12.34
C TYR A 198 10.59 21.83 -13.23
N PHE A 199 11.43 20.86 -13.57
CA PHE A 199 12.55 21.04 -14.47
C PHE A 199 12.28 20.31 -15.78
N ILE A 200 12.14 21.05 -16.87
CA ILE A 200 12.07 20.48 -18.21
C ILE A 200 13.49 20.30 -18.69
N VAL A 201 13.88 19.06 -18.91
CA VAL A 201 15.24 18.69 -19.32
C VAL A 201 15.26 18.23 -20.77
N ALA A 202 16.41 18.42 -21.43
CA ALA A 202 16.64 17.95 -22.79
C ALA A 202 16.61 16.41 -22.84
N PRO A 203 15.75 15.79 -23.68
CA PRO A 203 15.70 14.33 -23.84
C PRO A 203 16.88 13.77 -24.64
N GLN A 204 17.56 14.62 -25.44
CA GLN A 204 18.67 14.26 -26.33
C GLN A 204 19.63 15.43 -26.55
N ASP A 205 20.82 15.13 -27.05
CA ASP A 205 21.77 16.15 -27.47
C ASP A 205 21.28 16.84 -28.75
N GLY A 206 21.41 18.17 -28.81
CA GLY A 206 20.94 18.89 -29.98
C GLY A 206 20.99 20.41 -29.80
N MET A 207 20.46 21.10 -30.80
CA MET A 207 20.28 22.54 -30.81
C MET A 207 18.82 22.90 -30.54
N LEU A 208 18.59 23.85 -29.63
CA LEU A 208 17.26 24.40 -29.40
C LEU A 208 16.82 25.23 -30.60
N ALA A 209 15.72 24.86 -31.19
CA ALA A 209 15.07 25.58 -32.28
C ALA A 209 13.61 25.89 -31.96
N LYS A 210 13.06 26.92 -32.57
CA LYS A 210 11.63 27.31 -32.41
C LYS A 210 11.17 27.40 -30.95
N VAL A 211 11.92 28.14 -30.13
CA VAL A 211 11.52 28.43 -28.75
C VAL A 211 10.28 29.29 -28.78
N LYS A 212 9.13 28.75 -28.33
CA LYS A 212 7.83 29.42 -28.34
C LYS A 212 7.58 30.30 -27.11
N LYS A 213 8.20 29.92 -25.97
CA LYS A 213 8.05 30.61 -24.69
C LYS A 213 9.44 31.06 -24.22
N GLN A 214 9.66 32.38 -24.17
CA GLN A 214 10.99 32.95 -23.87
C GLN A 214 11.00 33.82 -22.62
N GLY A 215 9.83 34.21 -22.11
CA GLY A 215 9.71 35.12 -20.99
C GLY A 215 9.61 34.41 -19.63
N ILE A 216 10.21 35.04 -18.59
CA ILE A 216 9.97 34.63 -17.21
C ILE A 216 8.56 35.04 -16.81
N GLY A 217 7.78 34.12 -16.28
CA GLY A 217 6.38 34.37 -15.86
C GLY A 217 5.33 34.10 -16.94
N GLU A 218 5.71 33.61 -18.11
CA GLU A 218 4.75 33.16 -19.10
C GLU A 218 4.00 31.91 -18.66
N THR A 219 2.68 31.92 -18.85
CA THR A 219 1.83 30.76 -18.56
C THR A 219 1.99 29.68 -19.63
N VAL A 220 2.21 28.45 -19.19
CA VAL A 220 2.33 27.27 -20.04
C VAL A 220 1.16 26.34 -19.77
N GLU A 221 0.38 26.02 -20.81
CA GLU A 221 -0.73 25.07 -20.72
C GLU A 221 -0.22 23.63 -20.88
N GLU A 222 -0.94 22.69 -20.30
CA GLU A 222 -0.64 21.27 -20.43
C GLU A 222 -0.67 20.83 -21.90
N GLY A 223 0.37 20.10 -22.32
CA GLY A 223 0.52 19.66 -23.72
C GLY A 223 1.07 20.72 -24.69
N SER A 224 1.30 21.96 -24.24
CA SER A 224 1.87 22.99 -25.12
C SER A 224 3.37 22.75 -25.38
N SER A 225 3.80 22.97 -26.63
CA SER A 225 5.20 22.87 -27.01
C SER A 225 5.98 24.09 -26.52
N ILE A 226 7.07 23.88 -25.77
CA ILE A 226 7.96 24.95 -25.26
C ILE A 226 9.07 25.25 -26.24
N ALA A 227 9.77 24.23 -26.71
CA ALA A 227 10.86 24.34 -27.66
C ALA A 227 11.00 23.06 -28.48
N THR A 228 11.63 23.13 -29.62
CA THR A 228 11.99 21.97 -30.44
C THR A 228 13.48 21.74 -30.35
N ILE A 229 13.92 20.51 -30.11
CA ILE A 229 15.33 20.12 -30.15
C ILE A 229 15.62 19.43 -31.47
N VAL A 230 16.53 19.98 -32.24
CA VAL A 230 17.07 19.35 -33.43
C VAL A 230 18.33 18.60 -33.04
N PRO A 231 18.42 17.28 -33.26
CA PRO A 231 19.64 16.51 -32.94
C PRO A 231 20.86 17.12 -33.62
N SER A 232 22.02 17.06 -32.94
CA SER A 232 23.28 17.55 -33.50
C SER A 232 23.88 16.58 -34.53
N ALA A 233 23.52 15.33 -34.46
CA ALA A 233 23.90 14.29 -35.43
C ALA A 233 22.62 13.69 -36.01
N TYR A 234 22.35 13.97 -37.26
CA TYR A 234 21.27 13.37 -38.02
C TYR A 234 21.75 13.03 -39.43
N GLU A 235 21.32 11.93 -39.92
CA GLU A 235 21.51 11.55 -41.32
C GLU A 235 20.35 12.13 -42.14
N LEU A 236 20.70 12.84 -43.21
CA LEU A 236 19.72 13.38 -44.12
C LEU A 236 19.22 12.26 -45.05
N ALA A 237 17.92 12.22 -45.25
CA ALA A 237 17.29 11.43 -46.29
C ALA A 237 16.37 12.34 -47.11
N VAL A 238 16.19 12.06 -48.37
CA VAL A 238 15.21 12.77 -49.22
C VAL A 238 13.91 12.00 -49.27
N GLU A 239 12.82 12.68 -49.04
CA GLU A 239 11.48 12.18 -49.26
C GLU A 239 11.05 12.49 -50.68
N LEU A 240 10.86 11.44 -51.46
CA LEU A 240 10.28 11.57 -52.82
C LEU A 240 8.83 11.08 -52.77
N PHE A 241 7.98 11.81 -53.51
CA PHE A 241 6.59 11.43 -53.69
C PHE A 241 6.37 10.93 -55.09
N ILE A 242 5.95 9.68 -55.23
CA ILE A 242 5.87 8.96 -56.51
C ILE A 242 4.42 8.61 -56.81
N ASN A 243 4.03 8.76 -58.09
CA ASN A 243 2.72 8.36 -58.56
C ASN A 243 2.52 6.85 -58.41
N PRO A 244 1.33 6.38 -58.03
CA PRO A 244 1.02 4.94 -58.05
C PRO A 244 1.32 4.22 -59.35
N MET A 245 1.22 4.92 -60.48
CA MET A 245 1.52 4.41 -61.81
C MET A 245 2.99 4.01 -61.99
N ASP A 246 3.91 4.77 -61.35
CA ASP A 246 5.36 4.54 -61.49
C ASP A 246 5.92 3.64 -60.37
N MET A 247 5.13 3.33 -59.40
CA MET A 247 5.51 2.53 -58.25
C MET A 247 6.09 1.14 -58.57
N PRO A 248 5.54 0.38 -59.57
CA PRO A 248 6.09 -0.94 -59.95
C PRO A 248 7.51 -0.88 -60.53
N LEU A 249 7.98 0.30 -60.90
CA LEU A 249 9.31 0.49 -61.50
C LEU A 249 10.39 0.78 -60.46
N ILE A 250 9.99 1.08 -59.20
CA ILE A 250 10.91 1.50 -58.16
C ILE A 250 11.00 0.38 -57.11
N HIS A 251 12.20 0.00 -56.79
CA HIS A 251 12.51 -1.08 -55.83
C HIS A 251 13.47 -0.56 -54.75
N GLU A 252 13.58 -1.26 -53.65
CA GLU A 252 14.63 -1.00 -52.69
C GLU A 252 16.00 -1.13 -53.37
N ASN A 253 16.92 -0.26 -53.04
CA ASN A 253 18.24 -0.07 -53.64
C ASN A 253 18.23 0.47 -55.10
N SER A 254 17.11 0.97 -55.61
CA SER A 254 17.12 1.73 -56.90
C SER A 254 17.93 3.00 -56.74
N GLU A 255 18.78 3.27 -57.71
CA GLU A 255 19.62 4.48 -57.76
C GLU A 255 18.75 5.69 -58.12
N VAL A 256 18.93 6.79 -57.38
CA VAL A 256 18.22 8.07 -57.62
C VAL A 256 19.23 9.19 -57.63
N GLN A 257 19.18 10.00 -58.67
CA GLN A 257 19.96 11.22 -58.71
C GLN A 257 19.11 12.40 -58.28
N PHE A 258 19.67 13.28 -57.43
CA PHE A 258 18.99 14.47 -56.92
C PHE A 258 19.63 15.74 -57.41
N GLN A 259 18.76 16.70 -57.66
CA GLN A 259 19.09 18.09 -57.77
C GLN A 259 18.45 18.82 -56.58
N PHE A 260 19.27 19.45 -55.74
CA PHE A 260 18.75 20.25 -54.64
C PHE A 260 18.50 21.69 -55.05
N ASP A 261 17.43 22.27 -54.53
CA ASP A 261 17.11 23.68 -54.78
C ASP A 261 18.22 24.59 -54.27
N GLY A 262 18.63 25.55 -55.10
CA GLY A 262 19.74 26.48 -54.80
C GLY A 262 21.15 25.98 -55.15
N TRP A 263 21.27 24.74 -55.64
CA TRP A 263 22.54 24.23 -56.18
C TRP A 263 22.60 24.28 -57.69
N PRO A 264 23.66 24.82 -58.26
CA PRO A 264 23.80 24.84 -59.71
C PRO A 264 24.04 23.43 -60.24
N ALA A 265 23.12 22.94 -61.04
CA ALA A 265 23.23 21.65 -61.67
C ALA A 265 22.94 21.76 -63.19
N ILE A 266 23.72 21.00 -64.00
CA ILE A 266 23.46 20.84 -65.43
C ILE A 266 23.07 19.39 -65.63
N VAL A 267 21.78 19.14 -65.87
CA VAL A 267 21.21 17.81 -66.03
C VAL A 267 21.00 17.52 -67.51
N PHE A 268 21.65 16.44 -68.00
CA PHE A 268 21.44 15.95 -69.35
C PHE A 268 20.40 14.81 -69.30
N ARG A 269 19.16 15.10 -69.70
CA ARG A 269 18.09 14.10 -69.75
C ARG A 269 18.46 12.98 -70.74
N GLY A 270 18.46 11.77 -70.25
CA GLY A 270 18.84 10.57 -70.97
C GLY A 270 20.31 10.10 -70.82
N TRP A 271 21.16 10.96 -70.23
CA TRP A 271 22.58 10.64 -69.92
C TRP A 271 22.94 11.01 -68.50
N PRO A 272 22.39 10.29 -67.53
CA PRO A 272 22.51 10.66 -66.12
C PRO A 272 23.96 10.72 -65.64
N ASN A 273 24.83 9.85 -66.14
CA ASN A 273 26.25 9.81 -65.75
C ASN A 273 27.07 11.01 -66.24
N ASN A 274 26.51 11.87 -67.05
CA ASN A 274 27.18 13.09 -67.56
C ASN A 274 26.58 14.38 -66.97
N SER A 275 25.72 14.26 -65.94
CA SER A 275 25.15 15.42 -65.24
C SER A 275 26.13 15.95 -64.19
N TYR A 276 26.24 17.30 -64.07
CA TYR A 276 27.09 17.95 -63.09
C TYR A 276 26.24 18.65 -62.05
N GLY A 277 26.64 18.54 -60.75
CA GLY A 277 25.94 19.18 -59.63
C GLY A 277 24.71 18.37 -59.16
N THR A 278 24.63 17.13 -59.59
CA THR A 278 23.66 16.13 -59.09
C THR A 278 24.30 15.28 -57.99
N PHE A 279 23.48 14.80 -57.03
CA PHE A 279 23.91 13.97 -55.94
C PHE A 279 23.21 12.60 -56.04
N ASN A 280 23.94 11.54 -55.75
CA ASN A 280 23.43 10.19 -55.86
C ASN A 280 22.89 9.70 -54.49
N GLY A 281 21.87 8.87 -54.56
CA GLY A 281 21.34 8.17 -53.40
C GLY A 281 20.59 6.92 -53.81
N SER A 282 20.36 6.05 -52.88
CA SER A 282 19.67 4.75 -53.05
C SER A 282 18.38 4.71 -52.23
N VAL A 283 17.37 4.08 -52.78
CA VAL A 283 16.08 3.86 -52.14
C VAL A 283 16.25 2.94 -50.94
N VAL A 284 15.96 3.43 -49.73
CA VAL A 284 16.07 2.67 -48.48
C VAL A 284 14.72 2.12 -48.03
N ALA A 285 13.66 2.88 -48.20
CA ALA A 285 12.32 2.47 -47.79
C ALA A 285 11.24 3.04 -48.70
N ILE A 286 10.19 2.28 -48.87
CA ILE A 286 9.03 2.61 -49.69
C ILE A 286 7.80 2.42 -48.78
N ASP A 287 7.01 3.50 -48.58
CA ASP A 287 5.78 3.41 -47.84
C ASP A 287 4.72 2.60 -48.58
N ARG A 288 3.99 1.77 -47.84
CA ARG A 288 2.92 0.94 -48.40
C ARG A 288 1.57 1.63 -48.50
N VAL A 289 1.48 2.81 -47.99
CA VAL A 289 0.24 3.62 -47.94
C VAL A 289 0.52 4.97 -48.64
N THR A 290 -0.43 5.41 -49.44
CA THR A 290 -0.34 6.72 -50.09
C THR A 290 -0.58 7.86 -49.08
N ASN A 291 0.03 9.02 -49.31
CA ASN A 291 -0.25 10.23 -48.55
C ASN A 291 -1.65 10.83 -48.96
N GLU A 292 -2.01 11.95 -48.36
CA GLU A 292 -3.28 12.69 -48.64
C GLU A 292 -3.45 13.07 -50.12
N ASN A 293 -2.35 13.20 -50.86
CA ASN A 293 -2.32 13.53 -52.29
C ASN A 293 -2.32 12.30 -53.19
N GLY A 294 -2.52 11.09 -52.66
CA GLY A 294 -2.54 9.85 -53.41
C GLY A 294 -1.17 9.36 -53.92
N MET A 295 -0.07 9.93 -53.42
CA MET A 295 1.31 9.56 -53.82
C MET A 295 1.96 8.66 -52.76
N TYR A 296 2.81 7.72 -53.18
CA TYR A 296 3.67 6.94 -52.32
C TYR A 296 4.91 7.70 -51.91
N ARG A 297 5.24 7.66 -50.60
CA ARG A 297 6.48 8.24 -50.09
C ARG A 297 7.60 7.23 -50.20
N VAL A 298 8.70 7.64 -50.76
CA VAL A 298 9.94 6.86 -50.93
C VAL A 298 11.05 7.60 -50.22
N LEU A 299 11.75 6.93 -49.33
CA LEU A 299 12.91 7.48 -48.60
C LEU A 299 14.17 7.06 -49.35
N VAL A 300 15.02 8.06 -49.64
CA VAL A 300 16.29 7.82 -50.31
C VAL A 300 17.42 8.36 -49.45
N ALA A 301 18.37 7.45 -49.13
CA ALA A 301 19.56 7.80 -48.38
C ALA A 301 20.71 8.18 -49.32
N PRO A 302 21.67 9.01 -48.87
CA PRO A 302 22.83 9.37 -49.66
C PRO A 302 23.80 8.18 -49.82
N ASP A 303 24.24 7.94 -51.05
CA ASP A 303 25.33 6.99 -51.35
C ASP A 303 26.70 7.63 -51.05
N GLU A 304 26.82 8.91 -51.21
CA GLU A 304 27.98 9.74 -50.89
C GLU A 304 27.58 10.90 -49.93
N LYS A 305 28.54 11.41 -49.16
CA LYS A 305 28.26 12.55 -48.30
C LYS A 305 27.72 13.75 -49.07
N TRP A 306 26.48 14.11 -48.78
CA TRP A 306 25.89 15.32 -49.30
C TRP A 306 26.55 16.56 -48.67
N PRO A 307 26.42 17.73 -49.35
CA PRO A 307 27.05 18.97 -48.85
C PRO A 307 26.61 19.30 -47.41
N GLU A 308 27.56 19.67 -46.56
CA GLU A 308 27.33 20.03 -45.16
C GLU A 308 26.38 21.24 -44.98
N ASN A 309 26.23 22.06 -46.05
CA ASN A 309 25.33 23.22 -46.03
C ASN A 309 23.89 22.84 -46.35
N LEU A 310 23.60 21.60 -46.71
CA LEU A 310 22.24 21.14 -46.97
C LEU A 310 21.47 21.04 -45.65
N ARG A 311 20.33 21.69 -45.57
CA ARG A 311 19.50 21.72 -44.37
C ARG A 311 18.26 20.88 -44.53
N ALA A 312 17.80 20.25 -43.46
CA ALA A 312 16.49 19.60 -43.44
C ALA A 312 15.38 20.58 -43.86
N GLY A 313 14.51 20.15 -44.78
CA GLY A 313 13.46 20.99 -45.36
C GLY A 313 13.85 21.72 -46.66
N ALA A 314 15.04 21.50 -47.20
CA ALA A 314 15.41 21.95 -48.56
C ALA A 314 14.64 21.13 -49.58
N GLY A 315 14.16 21.79 -50.64
CA GLY A 315 13.51 21.13 -51.79
C GLY A 315 14.51 20.32 -52.60
N ALA A 316 14.07 19.16 -53.08
CA ALA A 316 14.86 18.28 -53.93
C ALA A 316 14.01 17.73 -55.07
N ARG A 317 14.63 17.64 -56.27
CA ARG A 317 14.06 16.90 -57.41
C ARG A 317 14.88 15.65 -57.64
N GLY A 318 14.20 14.49 -57.60
CA GLY A 318 14.83 13.19 -57.85
C GLY A 318 14.55 12.70 -59.27
N ILE A 319 15.55 12.09 -59.89
CA ILE A 319 15.43 11.35 -61.12
C ILE A 319 15.82 9.92 -60.79
N ALA A 320 14.84 9.03 -60.78
CA ALA A 320 15.10 7.61 -60.58
C ALA A 320 15.64 7.00 -61.87
N LEU A 321 16.77 6.25 -61.74
CA LEU A 321 17.34 5.49 -62.82
C LEU A 321 16.61 4.16 -62.89
N LEU A 322 15.70 4.02 -63.84
CA LEU A 322 14.91 2.81 -64.00
C LEU A 322 15.59 1.83 -64.93
N ASN A 323 15.17 0.58 -64.89
CA ASN A 323 15.65 -0.46 -65.77
C ASN A 323 15.32 -0.13 -67.25
N THR A 324 16.18 -0.58 -68.15
CA THR A 324 15.97 -0.42 -69.61
C THR A 324 14.82 -1.34 -70.02
N VAL A 325 13.72 -0.74 -70.49
CA VAL A 325 12.55 -1.49 -70.97
C VAL A 325 12.32 -1.25 -72.48
N PRO A 326 11.74 -2.20 -73.21
CA PRO A 326 11.39 -1.99 -74.62
C PRO A 326 10.32 -0.91 -74.77
N ILE A 327 10.43 -0.08 -75.80
CA ILE A 327 9.52 1.03 -76.08
C ILE A 327 8.05 0.58 -76.15
N TRP A 328 7.78 -0.59 -76.72
CA TRP A 328 6.42 -1.11 -76.81
C TRP A 328 5.79 -1.41 -75.45
N TYR A 329 6.60 -1.83 -74.45
CA TYR A 329 6.13 -2.06 -73.09
C TYR A 329 5.72 -0.75 -72.38
N GLU A 330 6.50 0.30 -72.56
CA GLU A 330 6.19 1.62 -71.97
C GLU A 330 4.93 2.23 -72.63
N MET A 331 4.78 2.10 -73.93
CA MET A 331 3.57 2.50 -74.63
C MET A 331 2.34 1.69 -74.17
N TRP A 332 2.49 0.37 -73.96
CA TRP A 332 1.41 -0.49 -73.49
C TRP A 332 1.02 -0.10 -72.03
N ARG A 333 2.00 0.17 -71.19
CA ARG A 333 1.81 0.59 -69.79
C ARG A 333 1.03 1.91 -69.73
N GLN A 334 1.40 2.91 -70.48
CA GLN A 334 0.71 4.21 -70.52
C GLN A 334 -0.70 4.13 -71.11
N LEU A 335 -0.95 3.28 -72.10
CA LEU A 335 -2.28 3.09 -72.69
C LEU A 335 -3.27 2.35 -71.76
N ASN A 336 -2.78 1.53 -70.83
CA ASN A 336 -3.60 0.73 -69.92
C ASN A 336 -3.71 1.30 -68.51
N THR A 337 -3.14 2.46 -68.24
CA THR A 337 -3.19 3.10 -66.92
C THR A 337 -4.37 4.01 -66.83
N PHE A 338 -5.01 4.07 -65.68
CA PHE A 338 -6.11 4.97 -65.36
C PHE A 338 -5.66 6.47 -65.45
N PRO A 339 -6.54 7.38 -65.84
CA PRO A 339 -6.21 8.80 -65.90
C PRO A 339 -5.78 9.34 -64.56
N PRO A 340 -4.86 10.35 -64.52
CA PRO A 340 -4.35 10.96 -63.30
C PRO A 340 -5.42 11.65 -62.44
N ASP A 341 -6.54 12.06 -63.03
CA ASP A 341 -7.64 12.81 -62.38
C ASP A 341 -8.39 12.04 -61.30
N TYR A 342 -8.06 10.73 -61.09
CA TYR A 342 -8.66 9.91 -60.06
C TYR A 342 -8.14 10.20 -58.64
N TYR A 343 -7.10 11.01 -58.51
CA TYR A 343 -6.43 11.32 -57.23
C TYR A 343 -6.30 12.83 -56.96
N GLU A 344 -7.17 13.66 -57.54
CA GLU A 344 -7.23 15.04 -57.08
C GLU A 344 -7.81 15.10 -55.66
N PRO A 345 -7.12 15.70 -54.68
CA PRO A 345 -7.67 15.88 -53.34
C PRO A 345 -8.86 16.84 -53.44
N GLU A 346 -10.01 16.44 -52.88
CA GLU A 346 -11.13 17.35 -52.64
C GLU A 346 -10.63 18.51 -51.77
N GLY A 347 -10.37 19.66 -52.39
CA GLY A 347 -10.06 20.90 -51.69
C GLY A 347 -8.93 21.78 -52.19
N SER A 348 -8.34 21.55 -53.32
CA SER A 348 -7.40 22.54 -53.91
C SER A 348 -8.14 23.65 -54.69
N ASN A 349 -8.97 24.41 -53.99
CA ASN A 349 -9.35 25.75 -54.47
C ASN A 349 -8.18 26.66 -54.14
N TYR A 350 -7.30 26.88 -55.10
CA TYR A 350 -6.46 28.08 -55.15
C TYR A 350 -7.39 29.23 -55.51
N ASP A 351 -7.87 29.95 -54.49
CA ASP A 351 -8.42 31.30 -54.70
C ASP A 351 -7.26 32.19 -55.17
N GLU A 352 -7.51 32.87 -56.26
CA GLU A 352 -6.67 33.90 -56.91
C GLU A 352 -6.31 35.06 -55.99
#